data_1146b9973dcf35235b94dcc823826355
#
_entry.id   1146b9973dcf35235b94dcc823826355
#
_cell.length_a   1.000
_cell.length_b   1.000
_cell.length_c   1.000
_cell.angle_alpha   90.00
_cell.angle_beta   90.00
_cell.angle_gamma   90.00
#
_symmetry.space_group_name_H-M   'P 1'
#
loop_
_entity.id
_entity.type
_entity.pdbx_description
1 polymer ?
#
loop_
_entity_poly.entity_id
_entity_poly.type
_entity_poly.pdbx_seq_one_letter_code
_entity_poly.pdbx_strand_id
1 'polypeptide(L)'
;MTRSFKMIAAAALGAALLAGCGGPRYKDVAGSIPFMVPDTGRIYFYQPPAPAGVVSSQPYLRINGVKVGRSKPGSFFYVNRPAGKYEIDTLRDDETLSFTLAPGQTRYVRLSIEGVGGNSSSVGRQSMRLEESEAAAQQEMGPLKYWGAGSRERVKLRP
;
A
#
# COMPACT_ATOMS: atom_id res chain seq x y z
N MET A 1 -18.34 30.82 -38.40
CA MET A 1 -17.88 30.80 -36.97
C MET A 1 -17.99 29.44 -36.29
N THR A 2 -17.91 28.30 -36.97
CA THR A 2 -18.16 26.94 -36.42
C THR A 2 -16.96 26.01 -36.45
N ARG A 3 -15.78 26.45 -36.88
CA ARG A 3 -14.57 25.60 -36.95
C ARG A 3 -13.70 25.64 -35.69
N SER A 4 -13.76 26.71 -34.89
CA SER A 4 -12.91 26.89 -33.70
C SER A 4 -13.41 26.09 -32.48
N PHE A 5 -14.70 25.77 -32.41
CA PHE A 5 -15.26 25.01 -31.27
C PHE A 5 -14.89 23.52 -31.25
N LYS A 6 -14.59 22.93 -32.41
CA LYS A 6 -14.23 21.51 -32.53
C LYS A 6 -12.80 21.22 -32.11
N MET A 7 -11.90 22.20 -32.15
CA MET A 7 -10.51 22.02 -31.72
C MET A 7 -10.31 22.05 -30.18
N ILE A 8 -11.18 22.81 -29.49
CA ILE A 8 -11.10 22.93 -28.00
C ILE A 8 -11.59 21.64 -27.34
N ALA A 9 -12.59 20.95 -27.90
CA ALA A 9 -13.10 19.71 -27.36
C ALA A 9 -12.09 18.55 -27.50
N ALA A 10 -11.28 18.52 -28.55
CA ALA A 10 -10.26 17.49 -28.75
C ALA A 10 -9.07 17.63 -27.78
N ALA A 11 -8.71 18.87 -27.41
CA ALA A 11 -7.62 19.12 -26.45
C ALA A 11 -8.00 18.73 -25.01
N ALA A 12 -9.28 18.85 -24.64
CA ALA A 12 -9.75 18.47 -23.30
C ALA A 12 -9.80 16.95 -23.09
N LEU A 13 -10.05 16.15 -24.14
CA LEU A 13 -10.02 14.69 -24.06
C LEU A 13 -8.59 14.13 -23.94
N GLY A 14 -7.59 14.80 -24.49
CA GLY A 14 -6.19 14.37 -24.44
C GLY A 14 -5.55 14.53 -23.06
N ALA A 15 -5.99 15.48 -22.25
CA ALA A 15 -5.45 15.72 -20.91
C ALA A 15 -5.91 14.68 -19.87
N ALA A 16 -7.02 14.01 -20.09
CA ALA A 16 -7.54 12.98 -19.18
C ALA A 16 -6.77 11.65 -19.24
N LEU A 17 -5.97 11.41 -20.29
CA LEU A 17 -5.21 10.16 -20.46
C LEU A 17 -3.81 10.19 -19.82
N LEU A 18 -3.38 11.32 -19.28
CA LEU A 18 -2.13 11.50 -18.54
C LEU A 18 -2.29 11.32 -17.02
N ALA A 19 -3.47 10.92 -16.53
CA ALA A 19 -3.69 10.53 -15.14
C ALA A 19 -2.90 9.24 -14.85
N GLY A 20 -1.70 9.46 -14.40
CA GLY A 20 -0.57 8.59 -14.20
C GLY A 20 -0.85 7.13 -13.86
N CYS A 21 0.03 6.27 -14.35
CA CYS A 21 0.19 4.85 -14.03
C CYS A 21 0.48 4.60 -12.54
N GLY A 22 -0.40 4.98 -11.66
CA GLY A 22 -0.35 4.74 -10.23
C GLY A 22 -1.76 4.79 -9.66
N GLY A 23 -2.08 3.87 -8.77
CA GLY A 23 -3.37 3.86 -8.08
C GLY A 23 -3.65 5.18 -7.34
N PRO A 24 -4.89 5.40 -6.90
CA PRO A 24 -5.28 6.59 -6.15
C PRO A 24 -4.53 6.67 -4.81
N ARG A 25 -4.40 7.87 -4.27
CA ARG A 25 -3.78 8.07 -2.96
C ARG A 25 -4.75 7.65 -1.85
N TYR A 26 -4.19 7.19 -0.71
CA TYR A 26 -5.00 6.79 0.44
C TYR A 26 -5.99 7.87 0.86
N LYS A 27 -5.55 9.12 1.00
CA LYS A 27 -6.41 10.26 1.39
C LYS A 27 -7.60 10.47 0.45
N ASP A 28 -7.47 10.09 -0.82
CA ASP A 28 -8.50 10.30 -1.85
C ASP A 28 -9.52 9.15 -1.87
N VAL A 29 -9.16 7.99 -1.31
CA VAL A 29 -9.99 6.77 -1.37
C VAL A 29 -10.36 6.18 -0.02
N ALA A 30 -9.85 6.71 1.08
CA ALA A 30 -10.11 6.18 2.42
C ALA A 30 -11.62 5.99 2.70
N GLY A 31 -12.46 6.97 2.30
CA GLY A 31 -13.91 6.90 2.43
C GLY A 31 -14.60 5.93 1.47
N SER A 32 -13.90 5.46 0.42
CA SER A 32 -14.41 4.52 -0.57
C SER A 32 -13.94 3.08 -0.33
N ILE A 33 -13.11 2.86 0.69
CA ILE A 33 -12.68 1.51 1.06
C ILE A 33 -13.90 0.76 1.61
N PRO A 34 -14.20 -0.46 1.11
CA PRO A 34 -15.37 -1.21 1.53
C PRO A 34 -15.38 -1.47 3.03
N PHE A 35 -16.57 -1.50 3.64
CA PHE A 35 -16.71 -1.92 5.02
C PHE A 35 -16.22 -3.35 5.21
N MET A 36 -15.73 -3.65 6.41
CA MET A 36 -15.37 -5.01 6.77
C MET A 36 -16.62 -5.87 6.90
N VAL A 37 -16.50 -7.13 6.48
CA VAL A 37 -17.53 -8.14 6.74
C VAL A 37 -17.54 -8.48 8.23
N PRO A 38 -18.68 -8.82 8.84
CA PRO A 38 -18.71 -9.30 10.22
C PRO A 38 -17.64 -10.37 10.49
N ASP A 39 -17.15 -10.42 11.71
CA ASP A 39 -16.10 -11.35 12.18
C ASP A 39 -14.75 -11.25 11.48
N THR A 40 -14.55 -10.22 10.65
CA THR A 40 -13.24 -9.92 10.05
C THR A 40 -12.62 -8.67 10.64
N GLY A 41 -11.30 -8.59 10.57
CA GLY A 41 -10.52 -7.37 10.75
C GLY A 41 -9.77 -7.02 9.47
N ARG A 42 -9.10 -5.90 9.48
CA ARG A 42 -8.32 -5.38 8.34
C ARG A 42 -6.87 -5.21 8.71
N ILE A 43 -5.98 -5.62 7.80
CA ILE A 43 -4.55 -5.42 7.93
C ILE A 43 -4.11 -4.54 6.76
N TYR A 44 -3.64 -3.34 7.06
CA TYR A 44 -2.94 -2.49 6.09
C TYR A 44 -1.47 -2.82 6.09
N PHE A 45 -0.91 -2.87 4.90
CA PHE A 45 0.53 -2.90 4.65
C PHE A 45 0.89 -1.63 3.92
N TYR A 46 1.84 -0.87 4.44
CA TYR A 46 2.25 0.36 3.79
C TYR A 46 3.76 0.58 3.92
N GLN A 47 4.30 1.21 2.91
CA GLN A 47 5.71 1.52 2.84
C GLN A 47 5.88 2.97 2.38
N PRO A 48 6.40 3.86 3.23
CA PRO A 48 6.81 5.19 2.82
C PRO A 48 7.80 5.15 1.65
N PRO A 49 8.02 6.26 0.94
CA PRO A 49 9.03 6.34 -0.09
C PRO A 49 10.41 5.95 0.46
N ALA A 50 11.20 5.25 -0.34
CA ALA A 50 12.59 4.98 0.02
C ALA A 50 13.41 6.27 0.05
N PRO A 51 14.43 6.37 0.91
CA PRO A 51 15.37 7.48 0.86
C PRO A 51 16.03 7.59 -0.52
N ALA A 52 16.42 8.82 -0.89
CA ALA A 52 17.08 9.06 -2.17
C ALA A 52 18.36 8.23 -2.29
N GLY A 53 18.59 7.62 -3.44
CA GLY A 53 19.77 6.79 -3.72
C GLY A 53 19.73 5.38 -3.12
N VAL A 54 18.66 5.00 -2.43
CA VAL A 54 18.52 3.65 -1.87
C VAL A 54 17.71 2.78 -2.83
N VAL A 55 18.31 1.67 -3.27
CA VAL A 55 17.60 0.65 -4.07
C VAL A 55 16.71 -0.15 -3.13
N SER A 56 15.42 -0.07 -3.37
CA SER A 56 14.43 -0.79 -2.59
C SER A 56 14.15 -2.16 -3.17
N SER A 57 14.34 -3.20 -2.38
CA SER A 57 13.75 -4.50 -2.68
C SER A 57 12.23 -4.41 -2.51
N GLN A 58 11.49 -5.19 -3.29
CA GLN A 58 10.04 -5.29 -3.20
C GLN A 58 9.64 -6.73 -2.89
N PRO A 59 9.90 -7.23 -1.66
CA PRO A 59 9.62 -8.60 -1.32
C PRO A 59 8.12 -8.87 -1.27
N TYR A 60 7.79 -10.15 -1.44
CA TYR A 60 6.45 -10.62 -1.13
C TYR A 60 6.23 -10.66 0.38
N LEU A 61 5.06 -10.18 0.78
CA LEU A 61 4.55 -10.30 2.15
C LEU A 61 3.73 -11.58 2.26
N ARG A 62 3.90 -12.28 3.37
CA ARG A 62 3.13 -13.48 3.70
C ARG A 62 2.39 -13.26 5.00
N ILE A 63 1.22 -13.84 5.09
CA ILE A 63 0.43 -13.98 6.32
C ILE A 63 0.31 -15.47 6.59
N ASN A 64 0.79 -15.95 7.73
CA ASN A 64 0.78 -17.37 8.08
C ASN A 64 1.36 -18.23 6.93
N GLY A 65 2.48 -17.81 6.36
CA GLY A 65 3.17 -18.48 5.25
C GLY A 65 2.54 -18.29 3.86
N VAL A 66 1.35 -17.68 3.74
CA VAL A 66 0.65 -17.49 2.47
C VAL A 66 0.93 -16.09 1.91
N LYS A 67 1.37 -16.00 0.65
CA LYS A 67 1.59 -14.72 -0.05
C LYS A 67 0.30 -13.93 -0.16
N VAL A 68 0.33 -12.66 0.29
CA VAL A 68 -0.83 -11.77 0.26
C VAL A 68 -0.63 -10.52 -0.59
N GLY A 69 0.60 -10.16 -0.88
CA GLY A 69 0.89 -9.00 -1.69
C GLY A 69 2.39 -8.77 -1.83
N ARG A 70 2.73 -7.64 -2.41
CA ARG A 70 4.12 -7.23 -2.62
C ARG A 70 4.34 -5.84 -2.04
N SER A 71 5.39 -5.66 -1.28
CA SER A 71 5.83 -4.35 -0.80
C SER A 71 6.29 -3.48 -1.97
N LYS A 72 5.94 -2.20 -1.93
CA LYS A 72 6.42 -1.20 -2.89
C LYS A 72 6.57 0.16 -2.21
N PRO A 73 7.73 0.83 -2.33
CA PRO A 73 7.90 2.18 -1.79
C PRO A 73 6.85 3.16 -2.31
N GLY A 74 6.38 4.03 -1.45
CA GLY A 74 5.35 5.01 -1.77
C GLY A 74 3.96 4.42 -1.99
N SER A 75 3.70 3.21 -1.47
CA SER A 75 2.43 2.55 -1.70
C SER A 75 1.86 1.85 -0.47
N PHE A 76 0.58 1.52 -0.57
CA PHE A 76 -0.14 0.72 0.42
C PHE A 76 -1.08 -0.28 -0.25
N PHE A 77 -1.45 -1.31 0.49
CA PHE A 77 -2.58 -2.18 0.20
C PHE A 77 -3.17 -2.71 1.51
N TYR A 78 -4.31 -3.37 1.43
CA TYR A 78 -4.91 -4.00 2.59
C TYR A 78 -5.51 -5.36 2.25
N VAL A 79 -5.70 -6.16 3.30
CA VAL A 79 -6.44 -7.41 3.24
C VAL A 79 -7.40 -7.49 4.42
N ASN A 80 -8.58 -8.06 4.20
CA ASN A 80 -9.49 -8.42 5.28
C ASN A 80 -9.24 -9.88 5.63
N ARG A 81 -9.24 -10.20 6.93
CA ARG A 81 -9.01 -11.55 7.46
C ARG A 81 -9.96 -11.82 8.61
N PRO A 82 -10.38 -13.08 8.84
CA PRO A 82 -11.09 -13.47 10.06
C PRO A 82 -10.34 -13.02 11.30
N ALA A 83 -11.03 -12.85 12.42
CA ALA A 83 -10.38 -12.62 13.70
C ALA A 83 -9.47 -13.81 14.05
N GLY A 84 -8.29 -13.54 14.61
CA GLY A 84 -7.34 -14.61 14.93
C GLY A 84 -5.91 -14.12 15.17
N LYS A 85 -5.00 -15.07 15.35
CA LYS A 85 -3.56 -14.80 15.47
C LYS A 85 -2.91 -14.84 14.09
N TYR A 86 -2.06 -13.87 13.84
CA TYR A 86 -1.38 -13.70 12.56
C TYR A 86 0.11 -13.52 12.74
N GLU A 87 0.83 -14.14 11.85
CA GLU A 87 2.26 -14.00 11.67
C GLU A 87 2.54 -13.43 10.29
N ILE A 88 3.26 -12.32 10.27
CA ILE A 88 3.62 -11.61 9.03
C ILE A 88 5.12 -11.77 8.83
N ASP A 89 5.52 -12.19 7.66
CA ASP A 89 6.93 -12.28 7.27
C ASP A 89 7.14 -11.85 5.81
N THR A 90 8.41 -11.69 5.44
CA THR A 90 8.84 -11.53 4.05
C THR A 90 9.68 -12.72 3.61
N LEU A 91 9.77 -12.97 2.31
CA LEU A 91 10.59 -14.06 1.77
C LEU A 91 12.11 -13.82 1.91
N ARG A 92 12.53 -12.67 2.41
CA ARG A 92 13.95 -12.26 2.40
C ARG A 92 14.54 -11.95 3.77
N ASP A 93 13.69 -11.73 4.77
CA ASP A 93 14.14 -11.33 6.10
C ASP A 93 13.69 -12.37 7.11
N ASP A 94 14.55 -12.65 8.09
CA ASP A 94 14.24 -13.54 9.22
C ASP A 94 13.34 -12.86 10.26
N GLU A 95 12.90 -11.64 9.99
CA GLU A 95 12.06 -10.85 10.88
C GLU A 95 10.59 -11.23 10.70
N THR A 96 9.99 -11.70 11.78
CA THR A 96 8.58 -12.08 11.84
C THR A 96 7.84 -11.16 12.80
N LEU A 97 6.69 -10.65 12.36
CA LEU A 97 5.80 -9.82 13.17
C LEU A 97 4.55 -10.61 13.53
N SER A 98 4.28 -10.79 14.83
CA SER A 98 3.12 -11.53 15.32
C SER A 98 2.15 -10.62 16.07
N PHE A 99 0.85 -10.77 15.81
CA PHE A 99 -0.21 -10.05 16.52
C PHE A 99 -1.55 -10.79 16.48
N THR A 100 -2.48 -10.33 17.31
CA THR A 100 -3.88 -10.77 17.27
C THR A 100 -4.73 -9.69 16.56
N LEU A 101 -5.63 -10.13 15.70
CA LEU A 101 -6.61 -9.32 15.01
C LEU A 101 -8.00 -9.63 15.59
N ALA A 102 -8.65 -8.66 16.20
CA ALA A 102 -10.02 -8.80 16.70
C ALA A 102 -11.07 -8.50 15.60
N PRO A 103 -12.32 -8.93 15.75
CA PRO A 103 -13.41 -8.54 14.86
C PRO A 103 -13.53 -7.01 14.81
N GLY A 104 -13.69 -6.44 13.62
CA GLY A 104 -13.78 -5.01 13.40
C GLY A 104 -12.46 -4.23 13.57
N GLN A 105 -11.40 -4.88 14.04
CA GLN A 105 -10.13 -4.21 14.29
C GLN A 105 -9.37 -3.95 12.99
N THR A 106 -8.68 -2.82 12.97
CA THR A 106 -7.67 -2.50 11.95
C THR A 106 -6.27 -2.57 12.54
N ARG A 107 -5.35 -3.19 11.84
CA ARG A 107 -3.92 -3.22 12.17
C ARG A 107 -3.12 -2.62 11.02
N TYR A 108 -2.05 -1.94 11.36
CA TYR A 108 -1.20 -1.24 10.41
C TYR A 108 0.21 -1.79 10.47
N VAL A 109 0.65 -2.45 9.41
CA VAL A 109 2.02 -2.97 9.27
C VAL A 109 2.82 -2.00 8.42
N ARG A 110 3.75 -1.31 9.05
CA ARG A 110 4.67 -0.38 8.41
C ARG A 110 5.92 -1.11 7.96
N LEU A 111 6.23 -0.97 6.68
CA LEU A 111 7.52 -1.41 6.14
C LEU A 111 8.41 -0.19 5.97
N SER A 112 9.66 -0.31 6.33
CA SER A 112 10.68 0.73 6.12
C SER A 112 11.89 0.14 5.44
N ILE A 113 12.63 1.01 4.75
CA ILE A 113 13.92 0.69 4.19
C ILE A 113 14.92 1.66 4.80
N GLU A 114 15.87 1.10 5.51
CA GLU A 114 16.97 1.85 6.07
C GLU A 114 18.17 1.75 5.12
N GLY A 115 18.67 2.90 4.70
CA GLY A 115 19.89 2.95 3.89
C GLY A 115 21.09 2.61 4.77
N VAL A 116 21.84 1.58 4.41
CA VAL A 116 23.18 1.40 4.93
C VAL A 116 24.06 2.43 4.22
N GLY A 117 24.50 3.45 4.93
CA GLY A 117 25.16 4.61 4.36
C GLY A 117 26.40 4.28 3.55
N GLY A 118 26.63 5.07 2.53
CA GLY A 118 27.96 5.35 2.02
C GLY A 118 28.23 5.21 0.54
N ASN A 119 27.54 4.43 -0.27
CA ASN A 119 27.76 4.39 -1.72
C ASN A 119 26.49 4.04 -2.48
N SER A 120 26.37 4.57 -3.69
CA SER A 120 25.21 4.55 -4.61
C SER A 120 24.69 3.16 -5.07
N SER A 121 25.01 2.11 -4.34
CA SER A 121 24.56 0.74 -4.62
C SER A 121 24.10 -0.01 -3.37
N SER A 122 23.84 0.67 -2.27
CA SER A 122 23.43 0.04 -1.02
C SER A 122 22.01 -0.50 -1.14
N VAL A 123 21.86 -1.81 -1.08
CA VAL A 123 20.56 -2.45 -0.88
C VAL A 123 20.15 -2.15 0.55
N GLY A 124 19.10 -1.33 0.71
CA GLY A 124 18.60 -1.00 2.05
C GLY A 124 18.07 -2.22 2.79
N ARG A 125 18.33 -2.28 4.11
CA ARG A 125 17.72 -3.27 4.98
C ARG A 125 16.23 -2.95 5.11
N GLN A 126 15.38 -3.92 4.90
CA GLN A 126 13.95 -3.79 5.14
C GLN A 126 13.65 -4.19 6.58
N SER A 127 12.76 -3.43 7.23
CA SER A 127 12.22 -3.76 8.54
C SER A 127 10.69 -3.67 8.51
N MET A 128 10.03 -4.41 9.40
CA MET A 128 8.59 -4.37 9.60
C MET A 128 8.29 -4.02 11.05
N ARG A 129 7.26 -3.23 11.26
CA ARG A 129 6.72 -2.97 12.60
C ARG A 129 5.21 -2.81 12.57
N LEU A 130 4.58 -3.13 13.69
CA LEU A 130 3.20 -2.76 13.93
C LEU A 130 3.17 -1.27 14.31
N GLU A 131 2.34 -0.48 13.62
CA GLU A 131 2.07 0.90 14.01
C GLU A 131 0.85 0.90 14.93
N GLU A 132 1.09 1.28 16.18
CA GLU A 132 0.03 1.26 17.21
C GLU A 132 -0.90 2.48 17.14
N SER A 133 -0.41 3.58 16.57
CA SER A 133 -1.21 4.79 16.38
C SER A 133 -1.89 4.77 15.03
N GLU A 134 -3.19 4.58 15.03
CA GLU A 134 -4.02 4.68 13.81
C GLU A 134 -3.87 6.04 13.14
N ALA A 135 -3.88 7.12 13.91
CA ALA A 135 -3.74 8.48 13.38
C ALA A 135 -2.38 8.68 12.69
N ALA A 136 -1.29 8.18 13.29
CA ALA A 136 0.04 8.24 12.68
C ALA A 136 0.11 7.42 11.40
N ALA A 137 -0.44 6.19 11.40
CA ALA A 137 -0.49 5.35 10.22
C ALA A 137 -1.27 6.00 9.08
N GLN A 138 -2.44 6.55 9.36
CA GLN A 138 -3.28 7.22 8.36
C GLN A 138 -2.62 8.49 7.82
N GLN A 139 -1.93 9.24 8.66
CA GLN A 139 -1.16 10.41 8.24
C GLN A 139 -0.02 10.01 7.29
N GLU A 140 0.78 9.00 7.64
CA GLU A 140 1.86 8.51 6.76
C GLU A 140 1.31 7.92 5.45
N MET A 141 0.19 7.19 5.51
CA MET A 141 -0.43 6.61 4.32
C MET A 141 -1.06 7.66 3.40
N GLY A 142 -1.44 8.82 3.91
CA GLY A 142 -2.16 9.86 3.16
C GLY A 142 -1.68 10.08 1.72
N PRO A 143 -0.38 10.32 1.48
CA PRO A 143 0.18 10.52 0.14
C PRO A 143 0.44 9.23 -0.65
N LEU A 144 0.40 8.06 0.01
CA LEU A 144 0.77 6.78 -0.61
C LEU A 144 -0.28 6.32 -1.61
N LYS A 145 0.16 5.68 -2.68
CA LYS A 145 -0.69 5.17 -3.74
C LYS A 145 -1.17 3.75 -3.46
N TYR A 146 -2.42 3.47 -3.77
CA TYR A 146 -2.95 2.11 -3.72
C TYR A 146 -2.27 1.24 -4.77
N TRP A 147 -1.67 0.15 -4.32
CA TRP A 147 -0.94 -0.78 -5.20
C TRP A 147 -1.71 -2.07 -5.48
N GLY A 148 -2.78 -2.34 -4.70
CA GLY A 148 -3.43 -3.63 -4.66
C GLY A 148 -2.57 -4.69 -3.97
N ALA A 149 -3.14 -5.84 -3.68
CA ALA A 149 -2.44 -6.92 -3.00
C ALA A 149 -1.46 -7.68 -3.90
N GLY A 150 -1.26 -7.26 -5.14
CA GLY A 150 -0.36 -7.95 -6.10
C GLY A 150 -0.86 -9.34 -6.51
N SER A 151 -1.99 -9.78 -6.00
CA SER A 151 -2.73 -10.94 -6.46
C SER A 151 -3.84 -10.49 -7.42
N ARG A 152 -4.34 -11.39 -8.25
CA ARG A 152 -5.38 -11.11 -9.26
C ARG A 152 -6.73 -10.66 -8.66
N GLU A 153 -6.86 -10.63 -7.36
CA GLU A 153 -8.00 -10.11 -6.64
C GLU A 153 -7.93 -8.58 -6.64
N ARG A 154 -8.49 -7.97 -7.67
CA ARG A 154 -8.75 -6.54 -7.67
C ARG A 154 -9.81 -6.30 -6.60
N VAL A 155 -9.40 -5.78 -5.46
CA VAL A 155 -10.35 -5.21 -4.51
C VAL A 155 -11.05 -4.06 -5.25
N LYS A 156 -12.30 -4.26 -5.63
CA LYS A 156 -13.11 -3.22 -6.25
C LYS A 156 -13.33 -2.15 -5.18
N LEU A 157 -12.70 -0.99 -5.36
CA LEU A 157 -13.13 0.20 -4.63
C LEU A 157 -14.58 0.47 -5.05
N ARG A 158 -15.42 0.90 -4.11
CA ARG A 158 -16.78 1.32 -4.45
C ARG A 158 -16.71 2.55 -5.36
N PRO A 159 -17.60 2.65 -6.36
CA PRO A 159 -17.72 3.85 -7.18
C PRO A 159 -18.07 5.08 -6.34
#